data_1fe7b9d15d2ef9d5ac4f21fda84258f5
#
_entry.id   1fe7b9d15d2ef9d5ac4f21fda84258f5
#
_cell.length_a   1.000
_cell.length_b   1.000
_cell.length_c   1.000
_cell.angle_alpha   90.00
_cell.angle_beta   90.00
_cell.angle_gamma   90.00
#
_symmetry.space_group_name_H-M   'P 1'
#
loop_
_entity.id
_entity.type
_entity.pdbx_description
1 polymer ?
#
loop_
_entity_poly.entity_id
_entity_poly.type
_entity_poly.pdbx_seq_one_letter_code
_entity_poly.pdbx_strand_id
1 'polypeptide(L)'
;HDMAIEELFNSNIEARETVRVQALLADTGAKMGYTIWIPHEDRSAIFREWKPKQRPMLDSFEAFDLDTLTRETIERFDMLWLHGDQIVRAFEIEHSYSIYLGVLRAADFFCLQPQAATRVHLVAPDARRERIFQEVQRPIFSLMQPLPLRDLLTYLSYDGVRDFAAQTLHPYGAATLDAFAEAIE
;
A
#
# COMPACT_ATOMS: atom_id res chain seq x y z
N HIS A 1 29.28 12.78 15.91
CA HIS A 1 28.19 13.75 16.14
C HIS A 1 27.53 14.17 14.81
N ASP A 2 28.32 14.32 13.74
CA ASP A 2 27.81 14.72 12.42
C ASP A 2 27.02 13.61 11.72
N MET A 3 27.44 12.32 11.84
CA MET A 3 26.74 11.18 11.26
C MET A 3 25.30 11.01 11.81
N ALA A 4 25.09 11.20 13.11
CA ALA A 4 23.76 11.09 13.71
C ALA A 4 22.80 12.19 13.26
N ILE A 5 23.32 13.39 12.99
CA ILE A 5 22.52 14.51 12.46
C ILE A 5 22.15 14.25 11.00
N GLU A 6 23.09 13.73 10.21
CA GLU A 6 22.86 13.39 8.80
C GLU A 6 21.85 12.23 8.65
N GLU A 7 21.94 11.20 9.49
CA GLU A 7 20.95 10.11 9.55
C GLU A 7 19.56 10.60 9.94
N LEU A 8 19.44 11.49 10.93
CA LEU A 8 18.17 12.10 11.32
C LEU A 8 17.59 12.99 10.21
N PHE A 9 18.43 13.72 9.50
CA PHE A 9 18.00 14.57 8.40
C PHE A 9 17.47 13.74 7.23
N ASN A 10 18.21 12.69 6.85
CA ASN A 10 17.80 11.77 5.79
C ASN A 10 16.51 11.03 6.14
N SER A 11 16.36 10.55 7.38
CA SER A 11 15.14 9.91 7.88
C SER A 11 13.92 10.85 7.80
N ASN A 12 14.08 12.12 8.10
CA ASN A 12 13.02 13.13 7.98
C ASN A 12 12.62 13.40 6.51
N ILE A 13 13.59 13.39 5.60
CA ILE A 13 13.32 13.55 4.16
C ILE A 13 12.54 12.35 3.64
N GLU A 14 12.99 11.13 3.96
CA GLU A 14 12.31 9.89 3.57
C GLU A 14 10.87 9.84 4.11
N ALA A 15 10.66 10.19 5.38
CA ALA A 15 9.32 10.21 5.97
C ALA A 15 8.39 11.20 5.26
N ARG A 16 8.89 12.38 4.87
CA ARG A 16 8.10 13.36 4.09
C ARG A 16 7.77 12.87 2.70
N GLU A 17 8.71 12.21 2.05
CA GLU A 17 8.50 11.63 0.71
C GLU A 17 7.44 10.52 0.76
N THR A 18 7.49 9.66 1.76
CA THR A 18 6.49 8.62 2.01
C THR A 18 5.09 9.21 2.14
N VAL A 19 4.91 10.24 2.96
CA VAL A 19 3.62 10.93 3.14
C VAL A 19 3.12 11.53 1.82
N ARG A 20 3.99 12.09 1.00
CA ARG A 20 3.63 12.62 -0.32
C ARG A 20 3.17 11.53 -1.29
N VAL A 21 3.84 10.39 -1.29
CA VAL A 21 3.43 9.23 -2.10
C VAL A 21 2.09 8.67 -1.62
N GLN A 22 1.88 8.57 -0.32
CA GLN A 22 0.59 8.18 0.25
C GLN A 22 -0.53 9.16 -0.17
N ALA A 23 -0.29 10.46 -0.05
CA ALA A 23 -1.24 11.49 -0.46
C ALA A 23 -1.56 11.39 -1.97
N LEU A 24 -0.57 11.12 -2.80
CA LEU A 24 -0.72 10.96 -4.25
C LEU A 24 -1.55 9.72 -4.59
N LEU A 25 -1.33 8.59 -3.92
CA LEU A 25 -2.13 7.38 -4.08
C LEU A 25 -3.58 7.61 -3.64
N ALA A 26 -3.79 8.30 -2.51
CA ALA A 26 -5.13 8.64 -2.05
C ALA A 26 -5.87 9.54 -3.06
N ASP A 27 -5.21 10.58 -3.56
CA ASP A 27 -5.77 11.50 -4.55
C ASP A 27 -6.11 10.79 -5.87
N THR A 28 -5.22 9.93 -6.32
CA THR A 28 -5.39 9.15 -7.55
C THR A 28 -6.57 8.19 -7.45
N GLY A 29 -6.64 7.40 -6.36
CA GLY A 29 -7.76 6.49 -6.12
C GLY A 29 -9.09 7.23 -6.00
N ALA A 30 -9.11 8.36 -5.29
CA ALA A 30 -10.30 9.21 -5.15
C ALA A 30 -10.78 9.79 -6.49
N LYS A 31 -9.86 10.26 -7.34
CA LYS A 31 -10.17 10.75 -8.71
C LYS A 31 -10.72 9.65 -9.61
N MET A 32 -10.34 8.40 -9.37
CA MET A 32 -10.86 7.23 -10.08
C MET A 32 -12.19 6.72 -9.51
N GLY A 33 -12.73 7.33 -8.46
CA GLY A 33 -14.04 7.00 -7.88
C GLY A 33 -14.00 5.99 -6.74
N TYR A 34 -12.81 5.59 -6.27
CA TYR A 34 -12.68 4.68 -5.13
C TYR A 34 -12.89 5.39 -3.80
N THR A 35 -13.44 4.66 -2.83
CA THR A 35 -13.40 5.03 -1.43
C THR A 35 -12.03 4.67 -0.86
N ILE A 36 -11.47 5.57 -0.08
CA ILE A 36 -10.09 5.44 0.44
C ILE A 36 -10.12 5.11 1.92
N TRP A 37 -9.40 4.07 2.31
CA TRP A 37 -9.06 3.80 3.70
C TRP A 37 -7.62 4.21 3.98
N ILE A 38 -7.43 4.87 5.10
CA ILE A 38 -6.13 5.22 5.68
C ILE A 38 -6.25 5.00 7.18
N PRO A 39 -5.28 4.33 7.84
CA PRO A 39 -5.25 4.20 9.29
C PRO A 39 -5.42 5.55 10.00
N HIS A 40 -6.16 5.57 11.10
CA HIS A 40 -6.51 6.81 11.78
C HIS A 40 -5.29 7.64 12.20
N GLU A 41 -4.23 6.96 12.65
CA GLU A 41 -2.97 7.58 13.08
C GLU A 41 -2.24 8.33 11.97
N ASP A 42 -2.39 7.90 10.71
CA ASP A 42 -1.68 8.47 9.55
C ASP A 42 -2.46 9.62 8.88
N ARG A 43 -3.77 9.71 9.13
CA ARG A 43 -4.66 10.67 8.46
C ARG A 43 -4.20 12.12 8.60
N SER A 44 -3.75 12.51 9.78
CA SER A 44 -3.35 13.89 10.02
C SER A 44 -2.15 14.33 9.17
N ALA A 45 -1.18 13.44 8.96
CA ALA A 45 -0.02 13.69 8.13
C ALA A 45 -0.40 13.73 6.63
N ILE A 46 -1.17 12.73 6.17
CA ILE A 46 -1.58 12.61 4.79
C ILE A 46 -2.49 13.77 4.39
N PHE A 47 -3.42 14.20 5.25
CA PHE A 47 -4.35 15.30 4.96
C PHE A 47 -3.68 16.67 4.88
N ARG A 48 -2.46 16.83 5.37
CA ARG A 48 -1.67 18.05 5.12
C ARG A 48 -1.23 18.18 3.66
N GLU A 49 -0.98 17.05 2.99
CA GLU A 49 -0.57 16.98 1.59
C GLU A 49 -1.77 16.76 0.65
N TRP A 50 -2.76 15.96 1.05
CA TRP A 50 -3.96 15.67 0.28
C TRP A 50 -5.13 16.56 0.71
N LYS A 51 -5.43 17.57 -0.10
CA LYS A 51 -6.42 18.63 0.20
C LYS A 51 -7.52 18.77 -0.87
N PRO A 52 -8.23 17.71 -1.25
CA PRO A 52 -9.37 17.84 -2.16
C PRO A 52 -10.53 18.53 -1.45
N LYS A 53 -11.52 19.02 -2.24
CA LYS A 53 -12.74 19.60 -1.67
C LYS A 53 -13.54 18.60 -0.84
N GLN A 54 -13.57 17.34 -1.27
CA GLN A 54 -14.17 16.22 -0.55
C GLN A 54 -13.21 15.03 -0.60
N ARG A 55 -13.09 14.32 0.52
CA ARG A 55 -12.33 13.08 0.62
C ARG A 55 -13.30 11.91 0.70
N PRO A 56 -13.34 11.01 -0.30
CA PRO A 56 -14.15 9.82 -0.25
C PRO A 56 -13.51 8.80 0.70
N MET A 57 -13.60 9.05 2.00
CA MET A 57 -12.98 8.25 3.05
C MET A 57 -13.94 7.23 3.62
N LEU A 58 -13.42 6.02 3.85
CA LEU A 58 -14.04 5.05 4.76
C LEU A 58 -13.60 5.38 6.20
N ASP A 59 -14.57 5.53 7.11
CA ASP A 59 -14.26 5.85 8.50
C ASP A 59 -14.00 4.61 9.35
N SER A 60 -14.71 3.50 9.10
CA SER A 60 -14.50 2.23 9.80
C SER A 60 -14.98 1.04 8.95
N PHE A 61 -14.55 -0.17 9.34
CA PHE A 61 -15.01 -1.43 8.77
C PHE A 61 -16.13 -2.11 9.58
N GLU A 62 -16.73 -1.41 10.55
CA GLU A 62 -17.78 -2.01 11.42
C GLU A 62 -19.01 -2.50 10.66
N ALA A 63 -19.33 -1.85 9.54
CA ALA A 63 -20.48 -2.24 8.70
C ALA A 63 -20.18 -3.41 7.75
N PHE A 64 -18.93 -3.86 7.70
CA PHE A 64 -18.51 -4.97 6.83
C PHE A 64 -18.71 -6.31 7.54
N ASP A 65 -19.17 -7.33 6.82
CA ASP A 65 -19.28 -8.69 7.34
C ASP A 65 -17.91 -9.38 7.38
N LEU A 66 -17.11 -9.00 8.37
CA LEU A 66 -15.75 -9.48 8.60
C LEU A 66 -15.60 -9.99 10.03
N ASP A 67 -14.91 -11.11 10.20
CA ASP A 67 -14.46 -11.54 11.52
C ASP A 67 -13.42 -10.55 12.09
N THR A 68 -13.23 -10.60 13.41
CA THR A 68 -12.37 -9.65 14.12
C THR A 68 -10.93 -9.67 13.61
N LEU A 69 -10.35 -10.85 13.38
CA LEU A 69 -8.96 -10.98 12.95
C LEU A 69 -8.74 -10.43 11.54
N THR A 70 -9.65 -10.74 10.63
CA THR A 70 -9.64 -10.21 9.26
C THR A 70 -9.74 -8.68 9.28
N ARG A 71 -10.67 -8.12 10.07
CA ARG A 71 -10.84 -6.67 10.21
C ARG A 71 -9.57 -6.01 10.73
N GLU A 72 -9.00 -6.50 11.82
CA GLU A 72 -7.76 -5.98 12.41
C GLU A 72 -6.58 -6.04 11.43
N THR A 73 -6.51 -7.07 10.60
CA THR A 73 -5.48 -7.20 9.57
C THR A 73 -5.67 -6.15 8.46
N ILE A 74 -6.89 -5.99 7.97
CA ILE A 74 -7.24 -5.04 6.91
C ILE A 74 -7.01 -3.59 7.36
N GLU A 75 -7.41 -3.25 8.58
CA GLU A 75 -7.28 -1.90 9.14
C GLU A 75 -5.82 -1.43 9.30
N ARG A 76 -4.87 -2.36 9.29
CA ARG A 76 -3.43 -2.05 9.40
C ARG A 76 -2.73 -1.79 8.07
N PHE A 77 -3.38 -2.02 6.93
CA PHE A 77 -2.79 -1.62 5.65
C PHE A 77 -2.62 -0.11 5.57
N ASP A 78 -1.51 0.35 5.02
CA ASP A 78 -1.21 1.78 4.91
C ASP A 78 -2.22 2.52 4.05
N MET A 79 -2.82 1.84 3.07
CA MET A 79 -3.92 2.37 2.28
C MET A 79 -4.71 1.25 1.59
N LEU A 80 -6.03 1.47 1.46
CA LEU A 80 -6.91 0.62 0.65
C LEU A 80 -7.74 1.48 -0.31
N TRP A 81 -7.98 0.95 -1.50
CA TRP A 81 -8.98 1.47 -2.44
C TRP A 81 -10.16 0.50 -2.50
N LEU A 82 -11.35 1.01 -2.21
CA LEU A 82 -12.57 0.22 -2.15
C LEU A 82 -13.57 0.66 -3.23
N HIS A 83 -14.31 -0.31 -3.75
CA HIS A 83 -15.49 -0.11 -4.55
C HIS A 83 -16.67 -0.82 -3.87
N GLY A 84 -17.56 -0.05 -3.24
CA GLY A 84 -18.56 -0.59 -2.32
C GLY A 84 -17.89 -1.26 -1.11
N ASP A 85 -18.19 -2.53 -0.88
CA ASP A 85 -17.62 -3.36 0.17
C ASP A 85 -16.38 -4.17 -0.27
N GLN A 86 -15.97 -4.03 -1.53
CA GLN A 86 -14.83 -4.74 -2.08
C GLN A 86 -13.53 -3.94 -1.96
N ILE A 87 -12.51 -4.53 -1.37
CA ILE A 87 -11.15 -4.00 -1.40
C ILE A 87 -10.53 -4.37 -2.76
N VAL A 88 -10.37 -3.37 -3.62
CA VAL A 88 -9.85 -3.55 -4.98
C VAL A 88 -8.33 -3.54 -5.00
N ARG A 89 -7.73 -2.64 -4.22
CA ARG A 89 -6.27 -2.50 -4.07
C ARG A 89 -5.92 -2.28 -2.61
N ALA A 90 -4.82 -2.91 -2.19
CA ALA A 90 -4.19 -2.68 -0.91
C ALA A 90 -2.73 -2.28 -1.12
N PHE A 91 -2.26 -1.32 -0.34
CA PHE A 91 -0.91 -0.77 -0.44
C PHE A 91 -0.21 -0.86 0.91
N GLU A 92 0.98 -1.41 0.90
CA GLU A 92 1.98 -1.32 1.95
C GLU A 92 3.07 -0.38 1.48
N ILE A 93 3.25 0.72 2.19
CA ILE A 93 4.15 1.81 1.77
C ILE A 93 5.35 1.82 2.70
N GLU A 94 6.45 1.31 2.17
CA GLU A 94 7.65 1.06 2.94
C GLU A 94 8.50 2.31 3.13
N HIS A 95 8.73 2.64 4.38
CA HIS A 95 9.73 3.60 4.81
C HIS A 95 10.63 2.97 5.88
N SER A 96 11.93 3.08 5.71
CA SER A 96 13.00 2.70 6.63
C SER A 96 13.12 1.22 7.06
N TYR A 97 12.49 0.74 8.10
CA TYR A 97 12.85 -0.57 8.70
C TYR A 97 11.73 -1.63 8.69
N SER A 98 10.57 -1.32 8.13
CA SER A 98 9.36 -2.13 8.29
C SER A 98 8.97 -3.01 7.09
N ILE A 99 9.86 -3.20 6.11
CA ILE A 99 9.58 -4.04 4.91
C ILE A 99 9.01 -5.40 5.32
N TYR A 100 9.60 -6.04 6.32
CA TYR A 100 9.15 -7.33 6.82
C TYR A 100 7.70 -7.29 7.33
N LEU A 101 7.30 -6.24 8.04
CA LEU A 101 5.95 -6.12 8.60
C LEU A 101 4.89 -5.98 7.49
N GLY A 102 5.17 -5.22 6.44
CA GLY A 102 4.27 -5.09 5.30
C GLY A 102 4.11 -6.41 4.53
N VAL A 103 5.20 -7.13 4.29
CA VAL A 103 5.17 -8.46 3.68
C VAL A 103 4.40 -9.46 4.54
N LEU A 104 4.63 -9.46 5.86
CA LEU A 104 3.92 -10.34 6.79
C LEU A 104 2.42 -10.05 6.81
N ARG A 105 2.02 -8.78 6.84
CA ARG A 105 0.60 -8.37 6.81
C ARG A 105 -0.09 -8.82 5.54
N ALA A 106 0.58 -8.68 4.40
CA ALA A 106 0.05 -9.18 3.13
C ALA A 106 -0.13 -10.70 3.15
N ALA A 107 0.82 -11.44 3.73
CA ALA A 107 0.71 -12.88 3.90
C ALA A 107 -0.47 -13.26 4.81
N ASP A 108 -0.63 -12.59 5.96
CA ASP A 108 -1.76 -12.79 6.87
C ASP A 108 -3.10 -12.53 6.16
N PHE A 109 -3.18 -11.45 5.39
CA PHE A 109 -4.38 -11.13 4.62
C PHE A 109 -4.77 -12.26 3.66
N PHE A 110 -3.84 -12.80 2.87
CA PHE A 110 -4.13 -13.88 1.93
C PHE A 110 -4.39 -15.22 2.61
N CYS A 111 -3.83 -15.44 3.81
CA CYS A 111 -4.20 -16.61 4.62
C CYS A 111 -5.63 -16.52 5.14
N LEU A 112 -6.09 -15.34 5.54
CA LEU A 112 -7.44 -15.09 6.04
C LEU A 112 -8.47 -14.99 4.91
N GLN A 113 -8.06 -14.49 3.74
CA GLN A 113 -8.92 -14.25 2.57
C GLN A 113 -8.32 -14.88 1.30
N PRO A 114 -8.21 -16.22 1.23
CA PRO A 114 -7.52 -16.91 0.12
C PRO A 114 -8.22 -16.76 -1.23
N GLN A 115 -9.50 -16.34 -1.23
CA GLN A 115 -10.30 -16.10 -2.44
C GLN A 115 -10.40 -14.61 -2.79
N ALA A 116 -9.70 -13.73 -2.06
CA ALA A 116 -9.76 -12.30 -2.32
C ALA A 116 -9.22 -11.97 -3.72
N ALA A 117 -9.98 -11.19 -4.48
CA ALA A 117 -9.55 -10.63 -5.76
C ALA A 117 -8.69 -9.35 -5.59
N THR A 118 -8.44 -8.96 -4.35
CA THR A 118 -7.61 -7.79 -4.00
C THR A 118 -6.19 -7.98 -4.52
N ARG A 119 -5.67 -6.96 -5.20
CA ARG A 119 -4.24 -6.90 -5.52
C ARG A 119 -3.51 -6.08 -4.47
N VAL A 120 -2.39 -6.59 -3.99
CA VAL A 120 -1.55 -5.94 -2.98
C VAL A 120 -0.26 -5.44 -3.62
N HIS A 121 0.04 -4.18 -3.40
CA HIS A 121 1.24 -3.52 -3.90
C HIS A 121 2.17 -3.15 -2.73
N LEU A 122 3.42 -3.60 -2.83
CA LEU A 122 4.50 -3.12 -1.96
C LEU A 122 5.11 -1.89 -2.62
N VAL A 123 4.91 -0.74 -2.00
CA VAL A 123 5.30 0.57 -2.55
C VAL A 123 6.53 1.08 -1.83
N ALA A 124 7.61 1.32 -2.56
CA ALA A 124 8.86 1.78 -1.96
C ALA A 124 9.75 2.50 -2.98
N PRO A 125 10.75 3.29 -2.54
CA PRO A 125 11.75 3.83 -3.44
C PRO A 125 12.62 2.71 -4.03
N ASP A 126 13.15 2.91 -5.24
CA ASP A 126 13.94 1.91 -5.98
C ASP A 126 15.13 1.36 -5.19
N ALA A 127 15.72 2.16 -4.33
CA ALA A 127 16.80 1.72 -3.45
C ALA A 127 16.43 0.55 -2.52
N ARG A 128 15.13 0.29 -2.32
CA ARG A 128 14.62 -0.79 -1.46
C ARG A 128 14.09 -1.98 -2.24
N ARG A 129 14.00 -1.90 -3.56
CA ARG A 129 13.44 -2.94 -4.43
C ARG A 129 14.05 -4.32 -4.16
N GLU A 130 15.36 -4.41 -4.22
CA GLU A 130 16.11 -5.67 -4.03
C GLU A 130 15.78 -6.32 -2.67
N ARG A 131 15.74 -5.51 -1.61
CA ARG A 131 15.44 -5.99 -0.27
C ARG A 131 14.01 -6.49 -0.14
N ILE A 132 13.04 -5.82 -0.79
CA ILE A 132 11.65 -6.29 -0.84
C ILE A 132 11.57 -7.66 -1.51
N PHE A 133 12.24 -7.83 -2.65
CA PHE A 133 12.25 -9.10 -3.38
C PHE A 133 12.84 -10.23 -2.53
N GLN A 134 13.95 -9.97 -1.83
CA GLN A 134 14.57 -10.94 -0.91
C GLN A 134 13.63 -11.31 0.25
N GLU A 135 12.91 -10.35 0.84
CA GLU A 135 11.97 -10.65 1.93
C GLU A 135 10.78 -11.48 1.46
N VAL A 136 10.21 -11.17 0.31
CA VAL A 136 9.07 -11.93 -0.26
C VAL A 136 9.46 -13.36 -0.64
N GLN A 137 10.73 -13.58 -1.00
CA GLN A 137 11.26 -14.90 -1.38
C GLN A 137 11.67 -15.77 -0.17
N ARG A 138 11.49 -15.33 1.06
CA ARG A 138 11.80 -16.17 2.24
C ARG A 138 10.99 -17.46 2.19
N PRO A 139 11.57 -18.59 2.67
CA PRO A 139 10.89 -19.89 2.61
C PRO A 139 9.47 -19.91 3.14
N ILE A 140 9.20 -19.18 4.24
CA ILE A 140 7.85 -19.09 4.82
C ILE A 140 6.82 -18.54 3.84
N PHE A 141 7.21 -17.57 3.00
CA PHE A 141 6.33 -16.95 2.02
C PHE A 141 6.34 -17.70 0.67
N SER A 142 7.48 -18.26 0.29
CA SER A 142 7.63 -19.03 -0.95
C SER A 142 6.89 -20.37 -0.92
N LEU A 143 6.65 -20.92 0.25
CA LEU A 143 5.96 -22.19 0.46
C LEU A 143 4.49 -22.02 0.86
N MET A 144 3.96 -20.81 0.85
CA MET A 144 2.54 -20.57 1.12
C MET A 144 1.64 -21.32 0.12
N GLN A 145 0.45 -21.70 0.59
CA GLN A 145 -0.56 -22.38 -0.20
C GLN A 145 -1.86 -21.55 -0.23
N PRO A 146 -2.62 -21.56 -1.31
CA PRO A 146 -2.46 -22.33 -2.56
C PRO A 146 -1.38 -21.76 -3.51
N LEU A 147 -0.92 -20.51 -3.29
CA LEU A 147 0.08 -19.83 -4.11
C LEU A 147 1.20 -19.26 -3.24
N PRO A 148 2.44 -19.24 -3.72
CA PRO A 148 3.50 -18.50 -3.05
C PRO A 148 3.17 -17.00 -3.02
N LEU A 149 3.60 -16.31 -1.97
CA LEU A 149 3.25 -14.91 -1.74
C LEU A 149 3.67 -13.99 -2.90
N ARG A 150 4.80 -14.28 -3.56
CA ARG A 150 5.28 -13.50 -4.72
C ARG A 150 4.27 -13.44 -5.88
N ASP A 151 3.41 -14.46 -6.03
CA ASP A 151 2.41 -14.50 -7.10
C ASP A 151 1.16 -13.66 -6.75
N LEU A 152 1.04 -13.23 -5.50
CA LEU A 152 -0.07 -12.46 -4.94
C LEU A 152 0.26 -10.97 -4.75
N LEU A 153 1.55 -10.62 -4.85
CA LEU A 153 2.06 -9.27 -4.64
C LEU A 153 2.69 -8.71 -5.91
N THR A 154 2.74 -7.38 -5.97
CA THR A 154 3.57 -6.66 -6.92
C THR A 154 4.39 -5.59 -6.20
N TYR A 155 5.52 -5.21 -6.79
CA TYR A 155 6.28 -4.06 -6.38
C TYR A 155 5.89 -2.85 -7.22
N LEU A 156 5.74 -1.70 -6.58
CA LEU A 156 5.45 -0.43 -7.22
C LEU A 156 6.41 0.64 -6.68
N SER A 157 7.26 1.16 -7.55
CA SER A 157 8.21 2.21 -7.15
C SER A 157 7.48 3.54 -6.88
N TYR A 158 8.10 4.42 -6.10
CA TYR A 158 7.59 5.79 -5.92
C TYR A 158 7.47 6.53 -7.25
N ASP A 159 8.41 6.34 -8.16
CA ASP A 159 8.33 6.92 -9.50
C ASP A 159 7.21 6.29 -10.31
N GLY A 160 6.98 4.99 -10.20
CA GLY A 160 5.83 4.32 -10.80
C GLY A 160 4.49 4.88 -10.32
N VAL A 161 4.37 5.22 -9.03
CA VAL A 161 3.19 5.93 -8.51
C VAL A 161 3.02 7.30 -9.15
N ARG A 162 4.09 8.07 -9.28
CA ARG A 162 4.08 9.41 -9.90
C ARG A 162 3.71 9.34 -11.37
N ASP A 163 4.30 8.40 -12.10
CA ASP A 163 4.04 8.18 -13.52
C ASP A 163 2.60 7.76 -13.76
N PHE A 164 2.06 6.86 -12.94
CA PHE A 164 0.66 6.47 -12.99
C PHE A 164 -0.28 7.66 -12.72
N ALA A 165 -0.01 8.43 -11.67
CA ALA A 165 -0.82 9.60 -11.30
C ALA A 165 -0.84 10.70 -12.38
N ALA A 166 0.20 10.75 -13.22
CA ALA A 166 0.30 11.70 -14.34
C ALA A 166 -0.49 11.25 -15.59
N GLN A 167 -1.00 10.01 -15.62
CA GLN A 167 -1.78 9.50 -16.73
C GLN A 167 -3.23 10.05 -16.71
N THR A 168 -3.95 9.85 -17.82
CA THR A 168 -5.40 10.06 -17.83
C THR A 168 -6.06 8.97 -16.98
N LEU A 169 -6.66 9.38 -15.86
CA LEU A 169 -7.32 8.49 -14.93
C LEU A 169 -8.75 8.20 -15.41
N HIS A 170 -9.11 6.92 -15.44
CA HIS A 170 -10.43 6.45 -15.82
C HIS A 170 -11.22 6.00 -14.59
N PRO A 171 -12.54 6.22 -14.52
CA PRO A 171 -13.36 5.73 -13.43
C PRO A 171 -13.18 4.22 -13.25
N TYR A 172 -12.90 3.80 -12.01
CA TYR A 172 -12.68 2.40 -11.61
C TYR A 172 -11.63 1.63 -12.44
N GLY A 173 -10.71 2.37 -13.04
CA GLY A 173 -9.65 1.83 -13.91
C GLY A 173 -8.41 1.33 -13.17
N ALA A 174 -8.53 0.78 -11.94
CA ALA A 174 -7.39 0.35 -11.14
C ALA A 174 -6.49 -0.68 -11.85
N ALA A 175 -7.03 -1.46 -12.80
CA ALA A 175 -6.23 -2.40 -13.58
C ALA A 175 -5.11 -1.73 -14.40
N THR A 176 -5.25 -0.45 -14.74
CA THR A 176 -4.19 0.30 -15.45
C THR A 176 -2.96 0.55 -14.58
N LEU A 177 -3.10 0.51 -13.24
CA LEU A 177 -1.97 0.59 -12.30
C LEU A 177 -1.01 -0.60 -12.47
N ASP A 178 -1.52 -1.75 -12.87
CA ASP A 178 -0.71 -2.97 -13.02
C ASP A 178 0.39 -2.82 -14.08
N ALA A 179 0.22 -1.90 -15.06
CA ALA A 179 1.24 -1.60 -16.06
C ALA A 179 2.46 -0.84 -15.47
N PHE A 180 2.32 -0.25 -14.29
CA PHE A 180 3.38 0.47 -13.57
C PHE A 180 3.97 -0.36 -12.42
N ALA A 181 3.38 -1.50 -12.14
CA ALA A 181 3.81 -2.42 -11.10
C ALA A 181 4.67 -3.54 -11.68
N GLU A 182 5.60 -4.05 -10.90
CA GLU A 182 6.55 -5.09 -11.26
C GLU A 182 6.21 -6.40 -10.53
N ALA A 183 6.21 -7.52 -11.26
CA ALA A 183 6.12 -8.85 -10.66
C ALA A 183 7.37 -9.14 -9.81
N ILE A 184 7.19 -9.84 -8.70
CA ILE A 184 8.30 -10.23 -7.81
C ILE A 184 8.82 -11.59 -8.25
N GLU A 185 9.95 -11.61 -8.97
CA GLU A 185 10.62 -12.81 -9.50
C GLU A 185 11.73 -13.30 -8.57
#